data_f502653e5e1fefac39009dc7f488fc78
#
_entry.id   f502653e5e1fefac39009dc7f488fc78
#
_cell.length_a   1.000
_cell.length_b   1.000
_cell.length_c   1.000
_cell.angle_alpha   90.00
_cell.angle_beta   90.00
_cell.angle_gamma   90.00
#
_symmetry.space_group_name_H-M   'P 1'
#
loop_
_entity.id
_entity.type
_entity.pdbx_description
1 polymer ?
#
loop_
_entity_poly.entity_id
_entity_poly.type
_entity_poly.pdbx_seq_one_letter_code
_entity_poly.pdbx_strand_id
1 'polypeptide(L)'
;MTPDRASAWRRRRARGVDRLVEGLSRSLGGGTWSRRSFLSRAAVVGSALAIRPVEYALRPGTAYDAVCGTLAGCGDPFTAFCCTINNGVNLCPEGTFVGGWWKADRSAYCRGAARYYVDCNGTTRSRWRCHCPDDHTCDRRKVACNVFRYGNCNLQIANFSTAVVCRVVTCTPPWEWDATCTETAFVDQATGSQSAPCLPRPWPSPILMKWSDLGGAGSPLGAQVSRTASLPDGDGTWARFEHGAIYDVHWAGLYGVVDPVWPAVATRVGREGIGYPAHDVIALQGGIGWAQPFVNRAGSRQGVDAEAVGRRGLGTYVVTGAVLAKWHGLGGVDGPMGYPTSDTAPTGDGLGTYGEFRKVGRGVRSSEGAIFAHPVIGAHAMRGPIFEKWSALGGQASPLGLPASDQLGLGSPRAYLNEFATVVSGRVTSHGAVVTSDLGTWAVWSWVFSEWVAQGMQHGRLGVPTADVHPTPDGLGQFAPFSPLAGATETTGGGIITSGQGTWAVLGSLFAVWRADEAGPRVLGVPSGPEVDSTVGGVALRSQPFLRGSVYSSQVGQGCVLYGPILAAYLGDGGPPGSLGLPTSSVVTEPDGDEVATFQHGTLTYVPGGGVTRT
;
A
#
# COMPACT_ATOMS: atom_id res chain seq x y z
N MET A 1 -20.32 -1.73 57.57
CA MET A 1 -20.16 -1.42 56.16
C MET A 1 -21.52 -1.39 55.50
N THR A 2 -21.95 -0.24 55.09
CA THR A 2 -23.33 0.04 54.67
C THR A 2 -23.61 -0.47 53.25
N PRO A 3 -24.84 -0.85 52.90
CA PRO A 3 -25.23 -1.48 51.63
C PRO A 3 -25.01 -0.64 50.37
N ASP A 4 -24.61 0.60 50.52
CA ASP A 4 -24.58 1.58 49.41
C ASP A 4 -23.32 1.52 48.53
N ARG A 5 -22.22 0.95 48.99
CA ARG A 5 -21.00 0.81 48.19
C ARG A 5 -21.05 -0.34 47.19
N ALA A 6 -21.81 -1.40 47.45
CA ALA A 6 -21.95 -2.52 46.54
C ALA A 6 -22.85 -2.20 45.32
N SER A 7 -23.84 -1.32 45.51
CA SER A 7 -24.73 -0.87 44.43
C SER A 7 -24.06 0.12 43.48
N ALA A 8 -23.16 0.96 44.00
CA ALA A 8 -22.37 1.89 43.17
C ALA A 8 -21.32 1.18 42.31
N TRP A 9 -20.73 0.09 42.83
CA TRP A 9 -19.75 -0.72 42.10
C TRP A 9 -20.40 -1.52 40.96
N ARG A 10 -21.61 -2.07 41.20
CA ARG A 10 -22.39 -2.75 40.15
C ARG A 10 -22.83 -1.79 39.05
N ARG A 11 -23.21 -0.55 39.36
CA ARG A 11 -23.61 0.48 38.39
C ARG A 11 -22.42 1.01 37.57
N ARG A 12 -21.21 1.06 38.12
CA ARG A 12 -19.99 1.42 37.34
C ARG A 12 -19.58 0.30 36.37
N ARG A 13 -19.79 -0.97 36.76
CA ARG A 13 -19.47 -2.13 35.92
C ARG A 13 -20.44 -2.26 34.74
N ALA A 14 -21.72 -2.01 34.94
CA ALA A 14 -22.72 -2.01 33.88
C ALA A 14 -22.44 -0.93 32.81
N ARG A 15 -22.10 0.29 33.25
CA ARG A 15 -21.75 1.38 32.30
C ARG A 15 -20.44 1.15 31.53
N GLY A 16 -19.54 0.36 32.07
CA GLY A 16 -18.32 -0.07 31.37
C GLY A 16 -18.59 -1.07 30.25
N VAL A 17 -19.48 -2.02 30.49
CA VAL A 17 -19.89 -3.04 29.53
C VAL A 17 -20.72 -2.41 28.40
N ASP A 18 -21.62 -1.50 28.71
CA ASP A 18 -22.45 -0.80 27.72
C ASP A 18 -21.59 0.04 26.74
N ARG A 19 -20.53 0.72 27.24
CA ARG A 19 -19.58 1.44 26.39
C ARG A 19 -18.72 0.54 25.52
N LEU A 20 -18.40 -0.66 26.00
CA LEU A 20 -17.66 -1.66 25.21
C LEU A 20 -18.55 -2.26 24.11
N VAL A 21 -19.81 -2.52 24.42
CA VAL A 21 -20.80 -3.01 23.45
C VAL A 21 -21.13 -1.93 22.42
N GLU A 22 -21.29 -0.67 22.80
CA GLU A 22 -21.47 0.45 21.87
C GLU A 22 -20.23 0.74 21.02
N GLY A 23 -19.02 0.57 21.55
CA GLY A 23 -17.76 0.67 20.81
C GLY A 23 -17.62 -0.44 19.76
N LEU A 24 -17.98 -1.66 20.13
CA LEU A 24 -17.99 -2.81 19.23
C LEU A 24 -19.07 -2.71 18.14
N SER A 25 -20.26 -2.20 18.47
CA SER A 25 -21.33 -2.03 17.48
C SER A 25 -21.02 -0.93 16.44
N ARG A 26 -20.31 0.12 16.81
CA ARG A 26 -19.84 1.16 15.85
C ARG A 26 -18.70 0.68 14.97
N SER A 27 -17.82 -0.18 15.48
CA SER A 27 -16.74 -0.81 14.70
C SER A 27 -17.22 -1.86 13.70
N LEU A 28 -18.39 -2.49 13.98
CA LEU A 28 -18.97 -3.57 13.18
C LEU A 28 -19.98 -3.08 12.11
N GLY A 29 -20.34 -1.79 12.11
CA GLY A 29 -21.38 -1.22 11.27
C GLY A 29 -21.01 -0.91 9.81
N GLY A 30 -19.77 -1.14 9.39
CA GLY A 30 -19.25 -0.71 8.09
C GLY A 30 -19.08 -1.78 7.01
N GLY A 31 -19.46 -3.03 7.24
CA GLY A 31 -19.27 -4.09 6.25
C GLY A 31 -20.49 -5.01 6.11
N THR A 32 -20.81 -5.38 4.88
CA THR A 32 -21.87 -6.37 4.58
C THR A 32 -21.45 -7.78 5.00
N TRP A 33 -21.77 -8.14 6.21
CA TRP A 33 -21.47 -9.46 6.79
C TRP A 33 -22.68 -10.39 6.67
N SER A 34 -22.44 -11.66 6.34
CA SER A 34 -23.54 -12.64 6.33
C SER A 34 -23.99 -12.93 7.77
N ARG A 35 -25.30 -13.14 7.97
CA ARG A 35 -25.89 -13.48 9.28
C ARG A 35 -25.22 -14.69 9.94
N ARG A 36 -24.67 -15.61 9.18
CA ARG A 36 -23.99 -16.82 9.66
C ARG A 36 -22.62 -16.52 10.27
N SER A 37 -21.84 -15.62 9.68
CA SER A 37 -20.54 -15.20 10.22
C SER A 37 -20.67 -14.31 11.46
N PHE A 38 -21.75 -13.53 11.56
CA PHE A 38 -22.06 -12.74 12.75
C PHE A 38 -22.45 -13.63 13.94
N LEU A 39 -23.34 -14.62 13.72
CA LEU A 39 -23.79 -15.53 14.78
C LEU A 39 -22.69 -16.47 15.28
N SER A 40 -21.80 -16.93 14.40
CA SER A 40 -20.66 -17.75 14.82
C SER A 40 -19.65 -16.96 15.65
N ARG A 41 -19.40 -15.70 15.32
CA ARG A 41 -18.52 -14.82 16.12
C ARG A 41 -19.15 -14.39 17.45
N ALA A 42 -20.45 -14.13 17.47
CA ALA A 42 -21.16 -13.83 18.69
C ALA A 42 -21.20 -15.05 19.65
N ALA A 43 -21.31 -16.26 19.13
CA ALA A 43 -21.24 -17.49 19.93
C ALA A 43 -19.84 -17.75 20.49
N VAL A 44 -18.79 -17.47 19.71
CA VAL A 44 -17.38 -17.61 20.17
C VAL A 44 -17.06 -16.57 21.24
N VAL A 45 -17.46 -15.31 21.07
CA VAL A 45 -17.28 -14.25 22.07
C VAL A 45 -18.12 -14.55 23.33
N GLY A 46 -19.35 -15.04 23.16
CA GLY A 46 -20.22 -15.43 24.27
C GLY A 46 -19.68 -16.62 25.07
N SER A 47 -19.12 -17.63 24.42
CA SER A 47 -18.49 -18.77 25.07
C SER A 47 -17.17 -18.43 25.77
N ALA A 48 -16.37 -17.55 25.19
CA ALA A 48 -15.13 -17.05 25.80
C ALA A 48 -15.39 -16.19 27.05
N LEU A 49 -16.52 -15.48 27.11
CA LEU A 49 -16.95 -14.70 28.27
C LEU A 49 -17.61 -15.55 29.38
N ALA A 50 -18.17 -16.70 29.01
CA ALA A 50 -18.78 -17.62 29.98
C ALA A 50 -17.75 -18.48 30.73
N ILE A 51 -16.58 -18.71 30.16
CA ILE A 51 -15.45 -19.37 30.81
C ILE A 51 -14.59 -18.25 31.40
N ARG A 52 -14.53 -18.14 32.72
CA ARG A 52 -13.69 -17.16 33.42
C ARG A 52 -12.22 -17.37 33.03
N PRO A 53 -11.69 -16.68 32.02
CA PRO A 53 -10.35 -16.99 31.48
C PRO A 53 -9.23 -16.64 32.48
N VAL A 54 -9.50 -15.77 33.44
CA VAL A 54 -8.52 -15.35 34.46
C VAL A 54 -8.20 -16.46 35.47
N GLU A 55 -9.12 -17.39 35.71
CA GLU A 55 -8.89 -18.51 36.63
C GLU A 55 -8.14 -19.68 35.97
N TYR A 56 -8.07 -19.69 34.64
CA TYR A 56 -7.41 -20.71 33.85
C TYR A 56 -6.11 -20.25 33.22
N ALA A 57 -5.74 -18.98 33.33
CA ALA A 57 -4.41 -18.51 33.03
C ALA A 57 -3.43 -19.04 34.09
N LEU A 58 -3.12 -20.32 33.99
CA LEU A 58 -2.06 -20.91 34.79
C LEU A 58 -0.76 -20.20 34.47
N ARG A 59 -0.09 -19.69 35.46
CA ARG A 59 1.24 -19.12 35.29
C ARG A 59 2.16 -20.21 34.74
N PRO A 60 2.91 -19.95 33.68
CA PRO A 60 3.91 -20.89 33.18
C PRO A 60 4.79 -21.37 34.35
N GLY A 61 4.95 -22.67 34.50
CA GLY A 61 5.75 -23.25 35.57
C GLY A 61 4.97 -23.77 36.78
N THR A 62 3.92 -23.07 37.24
CA THR A 62 3.28 -23.43 38.52
C THR A 62 2.44 -24.71 38.49
N ALA A 63 1.77 -25.00 37.37
CA ALA A 63 1.04 -26.26 37.24
C ALA A 63 2.01 -27.43 36.95
N TYR A 64 3.12 -27.15 36.34
CA TYR A 64 4.19 -28.09 36.13
C TYR A 64 4.80 -28.55 37.43
N ASP A 65 5.19 -27.59 38.29
CA ASP A 65 5.78 -27.86 39.59
C ASP A 65 4.79 -28.52 40.55
N ALA A 66 3.50 -28.19 40.46
CA ALA A 66 2.47 -28.77 41.34
C ALA A 66 2.05 -30.20 40.95
N VAL A 67 2.12 -30.53 39.65
CA VAL A 67 1.64 -31.83 39.14
C VAL A 67 2.79 -32.82 38.88
N CYS A 68 3.92 -32.33 38.38
CA CYS A 68 5.10 -33.16 38.17
C CYS A 68 6.04 -33.15 39.40
N GLY A 69 5.71 -32.40 40.45
CA GLY A 69 6.47 -32.26 41.72
C GLY A 69 7.87 -32.84 41.66
N THR A 70 8.86 -32.20 42.10
CA THR A 70 10.24 -32.65 42.16
C THR A 70 10.51 -34.13 41.75
N LEU A 71 10.35 -34.42 40.43
CA LEU A 71 10.80 -35.69 39.80
C LEU A 71 10.18 -37.02 40.27
N ALA A 72 9.42 -37.04 41.35
CA ALA A 72 9.03 -38.29 41.99
C ALA A 72 7.88 -39.06 41.32
N GLY A 73 7.17 -38.47 40.35
CA GLY A 73 6.05 -39.11 39.67
C GLY A 73 6.27 -39.48 38.21
N CYS A 74 7.36 -39.06 37.65
CA CYS A 74 7.69 -39.27 36.24
C CYS A 74 8.83 -40.31 36.06
N GLY A 75 8.64 -41.48 36.68
CA GLY A 75 9.63 -42.57 36.57
C GLY A 75 9.75 -43.13 35.15
N ASP A 76 10.94 -43.53 34.78
CA ASP A 76 11.23 -44.27 33.55
C ASP A 76 10.76 -45.75 33.74
N PRO A 77 10.21 -46.42 32.72
CA PRO A 77 10.15 -46.01 31.30
C PRO A 77 8.81 -45.37 30.92
N PHE A 78 8.87 -44.27 30.21
CA PHE A 78 7.68 -43.67 29.63
C PHE A 78 7.20 -44.48 28.44
N THR A 79 5.93 -44.77 28.38
CA THR A 79 5.31 -45.36 27.23
C THR A 79 4.92 -44.25 26.27
N ALA A 80 5.41 -44.29 25.03
CA ALA A 80 5.10 -43.33 24.02
C ALA A 80 4.43 -44.00 22.82
N PHE A 81 3.49 -43.30 22.20
CA PHE A 81 2.80 -43.74 21.01
C PHE A 81 2.69 -42.60 20.00
N CYS A 82 2.50 -42.92 18.75
CA CYS A 82 2.21 -41.91 17.72
C CYS A 82 0.76 -41.53 17.75
N CYS A 83 0.52 -40.23 17.68
CA CYS A 83 -0.80 -39.67 17.54
C CYS A 83 -0.78 -38.44 16.65
N THR A 84 -1.94 -38.07 16.16
CA THR A 84 -2.18 -36.77 15.53
C THR A 84 -2.98 -35.91 16.48
N ILE A 85 -2.78 -34.60 16.41
CA ILE A 85 -3.59 -33.66 17.18
C ILE A 85 -5.00 -33.65 16.63
N ASN A 86 -5.98 -33.83 17.51
CA ASN A 86 -7.39 -33.98 17.16
C ASN A 86 -7.95 -32.69 16.51
N ASN A 87 -8.73 -32.85 15.49
CA ASN A 87 -9.25 -31.75 14.67
C ASN A 87 -10.43 -31.05 15.34
N GLY A 88 -10.34 -29.75 15.56
CA GLY A 88 -11.48 -28.90 15.96
C GLY A 88 -11.72 -28.78 17.45
N VAL A 89 -10.95 -29.45 18.32
CA VAL A 89 -11.22 -29.48 19.76
C VAL A 89 -10.16 -28.77 20.58
N ASN A 90 -8.92 -28.77 20.14
CA ASN A 90 -7.79 -28.21 20.88
C ASN A 90 -6.86 -27.48 19.94
N LEU A 91 -6.99 -26.20 19.87
CA LEU A 91 -6.20 -25.33 19.01
C LEU A 91 -5.16 -24.59 19.81
N CYS A 92 -3.93 -24.82 19.48
CA CYS A 92 -2.91 -23.85 19.81
C CYS A 92 -3.12 -22.58 18.97
N PRO A 93 -2.98 -21.37 19.56
CA PRO A 93 -3.06 -20.12 18.83
C PRO A 93 -2.11 -20.06 17.65
N GLU A 94 -2.46 -19.28 16.64
CA GLU A 94 -1.59 -19.02 15.50
C GLU A 94 -0.19 -18.64 15.94
N GLY A 95 0.83 -19.19 15.27
CA GLY A 95 2.24 -18.97 15.60
C GLY A 95 2.74 -19.74 16.83
N THR A 96 1.91 -20.59 17.43
CA THR A 96 2.34 -21.54 18.45
C THR A 96 2.14 -22.97 17.97
N PHE A 97 2.75 -23.91 18.64
CA PHE A 97 2.62 -25.33 18.33
C PHE A 97 2.40 -26.15 19.62
N VAL A 98 1.80 -27.33 19.49
CA VAL A 98 1.62 -28.23 20.61
C VAL A 98 2.98 -28.75 21.06
N GLY A 99 3.42 -28.35 22.24
CA GLY A 99 4.65 -28.83 22.87
C GLY A 99 4.45 -30.09 23.70
N GLY A 100 3.24 -30.34 24.13
CA GLY A 100 2.84 -31.50 24.89
C GLY A 100 1.41 -31.39 25.41
N TRP A 101 0.94 -32.45 26.03
CA TRP A 101 -0.34 -32.45 26.75
C TRP A 101 -0.28 -33.34 27.99
N TRP A 102 -1.18 -33.12 28.89
CA TRP A 102 -1.38 -33.95 30.09
C TRP A 102 -2.84 -34.00 30.46
N LYS A 103 -3.23 -34.93 31.31
CA LYS A 103 -4.61 -35.09 31.75
C LYS A 103 -4.76 -35.23 33.26
N ALA A 104 -5.92 -34.83 33.72
CA ALA A 104 -6.41 -35.12 35.06
C ALA A 104 -7.71 -35.93 34.97
N ASP A 105 -7.75 -37.09 35.61
CA ASP A 105 -8.94 -37.92 35.58
C ASP A 105 -10.03 -37.47 36.54
N ARG A 106 -11.25 -38.00 36.29
CA ARG A 106 -12.41 -37.79 37.16
C ARG A 106 -12.65 -36.31 37.45
N SER A 107 -12.42 -35.48 36.45
CA SER A 107 -12.59 -34.05 36.60
C SER A 107 -14.08 -33.67 36.73
N ALA A 108 -14.44 -32.98 37.79
CA ALA A 108 -15.78 -32.42 37.92
C ALA A 108 -16.14 -31.45 36.78
N TYR A 109 -15.15 -30.74 36.25
CA TYR A 109 -15.29 -29.86 35.11
C TYR A 109 -15.72 -30.60 33.84
N CYS A 110 -15.24 -31.84 33.65
CA CYS A 110 -15.58 -32.72 32.53
C CYS A 110 -16.64 -33.78 32.92
N ARG A 111 -17.49 -33.49 33.90
CA ARG A 111 -18.58 -34.40 34.34
C ARG A 111 -18.09 -35.79 34.72
N GLY A 112 -16.93 -35.89 35.31
CA GLY A 112 -16.30 -37.16 35.74
C GLY A 112 -15.39 -37.80 34.69
N ALA A 113 -15.32 -37.26 33.47
CA ALA A 113 -14.37 -37.68 32.45
C ALA A 113 -12.99 -37.06 32.69
N ALA A 114 -12.02 -37.47 31.87
CA ALA A 114 -10.68 -36.86 31.89
C ALA A 114 -10.72 -35.42 31.39
N ARG A 115 -9.94 -34.57 32.01
CA ARG A 115 -9.67 -33.20 31.60
C ARG A 115 -8.26 -33.12 31.02
N TYR A 116 -8.16 -32.61 29.83
CA TYR A 116 -6.89 -32.50 29.09
C TYR A 116 -6.38 -31.06 29.10
N TYR A 117 -5.09 -30.92 29.16
CA TYR A 117 -4.36 -29.68 29.13
C TYR A 117 -3.32 -29.77 28.00
N VAL A 118 -3.42 -28.91 27.03
CA VAL A 118 -2.51 -28.85 25.87
C VAL A 118 -1.59 -27.65 26.05
N ASP A 119 -0.30 -27.89 26.13
CA ASP A 119 0.70 -26.84 26.23
C ASP A 119 1.08 -26.36 24.84
N CYS A 120 0.80 -25.11 24.58
CA CYS A 120 1.15 -24.44 23.34
C CYS A 120 2.48 -23.71 23.54
N ASN A 121 3.48 -24.07 22.76
CA ASN A 121 4.80 -23.50 22.84
C ASN A 121 4.98 -22.45 21.73
N GLY A 122 5.72 -21.39 22.06
CA GLY A 122 6.03 -20.31 21.13
C GLY A 122 7.36 -19.66 21.48
N THR A 123 7.79 -18.71 20.67
CA THR A 123 9.02 -17.98 20.94
C THR A 123 8.83 -17.04 22.13
N THR A 124 9.76 -17.00 23.05
CA THR A 124 9.72 -16.21 24.30
C THR A 124 9.62 -14.71 24.11
N ARG A 125 9.73 -14.21 22.88
CA ARG A 125 9.73 -12.77 22.56
C ARG A 125 8.44 -12.26 21.90
N SER A 126 7.54 -13.15 21.49
CA SER A 126 6.27 -12.74 20.91
C SER A 126 5.27 -12.42 22.03
N ARG A 127 4.60 -11.29 21.91
CA ARG A 127 3.46 -10.95 22.77
C ARG A 127 2.23 -11.74 22.30
N TRP A 128 2.28 -13.05 22.47
CA TRP A 128 1.17 -13.91 22.13
C TRP A 128 -0.03 -13.60 23.00
N ARG A 129 -1.14 -13.32 22.38
CA ARG A 129 -2.43 -13.33 23.06
C ARG A 129 -3.04 -14.70 22.82
N CYS A 130 -3.33 -15.43 23.89
CA CYS A 130 -4.06 -16.69 23.80
C CYS A 130 -5.47 -16.43 23.29
N HIS A 131 -5.69 -16.61 22.01
CA HIS A 131 -7.02 -16.67 21.39
C HIS A 131 -6.97 -17.74 20.30
N CYS A 132 -8.07 -18.45 20.14
CA CYS A 132 -8.17 -19.45 19.09
C CYS A 132 -8.24 -18.74 17.71
N PRO A 133 -7.62 -19.31 16.66
CA PRO A 133 -7.78 -18.83 15.30
C PRO A 133 -9.27 -18.82 14.90
N ASP A 134 -9.67 -17.82 14.13
CA ASP A 134 -11.06 -17.66 13.68
C ASP A 134 -11.54 -18.77 12.73
N ASP A 135 -10.61 -19.52 12.13
CA ASP A 135 -10.87 -20.56 11.15
C ASP A 135 -11.05 -21.97 11.75
N HIS A 136 -10.86 -22.12 13.05
CA HIS A 136 -10.90 -23.41 13.75
C HIS A 136 -10.04 -24.50 13.11
N THR A 137 -8.95 -24.12 12.43
CA THR A 137 -8.01 -25.09 11.87
C THR A 137 -7.16 -25.70 12.96
N CYS A 138 -7.04 -27.01 12.93
CA CYS A 138 -6.25 -27.74 13.90
C CYS A 138 -4.85 -27.95 13.41
N ASP A 139 -3.94 -27.97 14.35
CA ASP A 139 -2.59 -28.42 14.15
C ASP A 139 -2.57 -29.95 14.00
N ARG A 140 -2.64 -30.45 12.77
CA ARG A 140 -2.63 -31.88 12.44
C ARG A 140 -1.24 -32.50 12.43
N ARG A 141 -0.28 -31.89 13.11
CA ARG A 141 1.06 -32.47 13.19
C ARG A 141 1.03 -33.80 13.91
N LYS A 142 1.80 -34.76 13.37
CA LYS A 142 2.12 -35.96 14.12
C LYS A 142 3.02 -35.59 15.29
N VAL A 143 2.60 -35.97 16.47
CA VAL A 143 3.35 -35.76 17.70
C VAL A 143 3.54 -37.09 18.41
N ALA A 144 4.60 -37.25 19.15
CA ALA A 144 4.71 -38.35 20.06
C ALA A 144 3.95 -37.98 21.34
N CYS A 145 2.95 -38.77 21.65
CA CYS A 145 2.15 -38.60 22.84
C CYS A 145 2.62 -39.51 23.95
N ASN A 146 2.88 -38.94 25.09
CA ASN A 146 3.15 -39.72 26.28
C ASN A 146 1.88 -39.79 27.13
N VAL A 147 1.52 -40.94 27.61
CA VAL A 147 0.40 -41.15 28.46
C VAL A 147 0.85 -41.13 29.92
N PHE A 148 0.26 -40.28 30.70
CA PHE A 148 0.60 -40.14 32.09
C PHE A 148 -0.62 -40.05 32.98
N ARG A 149 -0.45 -40.53 34.18
CA ARG A 149 -1.45 -40.43 35.19
C ARG A 149 -1.74 -39.00 35.60
N TYR A 150 -0.71 -38.18 35.69
CA TYR A 150 -0.80 -36.75 35.98
C TYR A 150 0.32 -36.01 35.23
N GLY A 151 -0.08 -35.16 34.31
CA GLY A 151 0.74 -34.13 33.73
C GLY A 151 2.11 -34.50 33.29
N ASN A 152 2.22 -35.37 32.33
CA ASN A 152 3.51 -35.48 31.71
C ASN A 152 3.65 -34.46 30.60
N CYS A 153 4.50 -33.57 30.90
CA CYS A 153 4.97 -32.61 29.95
C CYS A 153 5.99 -33.30 29.09
N ASN A 154 5.69 -33.43 27.88
CA ASN A 154 6.55 -34.12 26.97
C ASN A 154 7.79 -33.29 26.62
N LEU A 155 8.72 -33.22 27.57
CA LEU A 155 10.03 -32.60 27.36
C LEU A 155 10.81 -33.22 26.18
N GLN A 156 10.40 -34.40 25.73
CA GLN A 156 11.09 -35.10 24.67
C GLN A 156 10.56 -34.81 23.26
N ILE A 157 9.33 -34.29 23.14
CA ILE A 157 8.88 -33.71 21.88
C ILE A 157 9.67 -32.43 21.64
N ALA A 158 10.08 -31.85 22.71
CA ALA A 158 10.75 -30.59 22.70
C ALA A 158 12.25 -30.77 22.87
N ASN A 159 12.96 -31.18 21.90
CA ASN A 159 14.19 -30.44 21.57
C ASN A 159 13.85 -28.97 21.26
N PHE A 160 12.64 -28.57 21.57
CA PHE A 160 12.08 -27.25 21.52
C PHE A 160 12.31 -26.59 22.85
N SER A 161 13.40 -25.89 23.00
CA SER A 161 13.68 -25.01 24.14
C SER A 161 12.77 -23.76 24.16
N THR A 162 11.51 -23.90 23.81
CA THR A 162 10.57 -22.79 23.77
C THR A 162 9.61 -22.85 24.96
N ALA A 163 9.27 -21.70 25.49
CA ALA A 163 8.38 -21.62 26.65
C ALA A 163 6.93 -21.96 26.26
N VAL A 164 6.20 -22.56 27.20
CA VAL A 164 4.75 -22.64 27.12
C VAL A 164 4.19 -21.24 27.21
N VAL A 165 3.55 -20.76 26.14
CA VAL A 165 2.99 -19.42 26.05
C VAL A 165 1.48 -19.41 26.30
N CYS A 166 0.83 -20.57 26.10
CA CYS A 166 -0.60 -20.75 26.28
C CYS A 166 -0.91 -22.18 26.69
N ARG A 167 -2.03 -22.39 27.35
CA ARG A 167 -2.55 -23.71 27.69
C ARG A 167 -4.03 -23.79 27.33
N VAL A 168 -4.36 -24.73 26.47
CA VAL A 168 -5.74 -25.05 26.09
C VAL A 168 -6.27 -26.16 26.99
N VAL A 169 -7.51 -26.03 27.45
CA VAL A 169 -8.16 -27.01 28.34
C VAL A 169 -9.40 -27.57 27.66
N THR A 170 -9.53 -28.89 27.66
CA THR A 170 -10.64 -29.59 27.01
C THR A 170 -11.07 -30.85 27.78
N CYS A 171 -12.28 -31.35 27.50
CA CYS A 171 -12.80 -32.61 28.00
C CYS A 171 -12.67 -33.78 27.02
N THR A 172 -12.13 -33.54 25.85
CA THR A 172 -11.88 -34.59 24.86
C THR A 172 -10.38 -34.77 24.64
N PRO A 173 -9.89 -35.98 24.30
CA PRO A 173 -8.50 -36.20 23.99
C PRO A 173 -8.05 -35.22 22.87
N PRO A 174 -6.92 -34.52 23.06
CA PRO A 174 -6.38 -33.62 22.03
C PRO A 174 -5.66 -34.36 20.90
N TRP A 175 -5.77 -35.65 20.84
CA TRP A 175 -5.01 -36.52 19.96
C TRP A 175 -5.86 -37.66 19.41
N GLU A 176 -5.45 -38.16 18.25
CA GLU A 176 -5.93 -39.41 17.65
C GLU A 176 -4.76 -40.34 17.43
N TRP A 177 -4.94 -41.62 17.70
CA TRP A 177 -3.88 -42.62 17.52
C TRP A 177 -3.51 -42.76 16.04
N ASP A 178 -2.22 -42.84 15.77
CA ASP A 178 -1.68 -43.01 14.42
C ASP A 178 -0.97 -44.36 14.30
N ALA A 179 -1.59 -45.26 13.55
CA ALA A 179 -1.05 -46.59 13.29
C ALA A 179 0.22 -46.63 12.43
N THR A 180 0.61 -45.49 11.83
CA THR A 180 1.76 -45.47 10.92
C THR A 180 3.11 -45.53 11.63
N CYS A 181 3.17 -45.29 12.92
CA CYS A 181 4.41 -45.32 13.67
C CYS A 181 4.35 -46.07 15.01
N THR A 182 3.18 -46.57 15.43
CA THR A 182 3.03 -47.51 16.53
C THR A 182 2.04 -48.60 16.15
N GLU A 183 2.44 -49.86 16.38
CA GLU A 183 1.64 -51.02 15.98
C GLU A 183 0.45 -51.30 16.91
N THR A 184 0.57 -50.88 18.16
CA THR A 184 -0.47 -51.16 19.18
C THR A 184 -1.35 -49.94 19.38
N ALA A 185 -2.66 -50.11 19.12
CA ALA A 185 -3.65 -49.11 19.40
C ALA A 185 -3.72 -48.79 20.91
N PHE A 186 -3.72 -47.54 21.24
CA PHE A 186 -3.88 -47.05 22.61
C PHE A 186 -5.25 -46.44 22.78
N VAL A 187 -5.97 -46.92 23.79
CA VAL A 187 -7.26 -46.37 24.19
C VAL A 187 -7.09 -45.71 25.55
N ASP A 188 -7.24 -44.41 25.63
CA ASP A 188 -7.07 -43.64 26.85
C ASP A 188 -8.36 -43.70 27.69
N GLN A 189 -8.66 -44.87 28.27
CA GLN A 189 -9.82 -45.07 29.12
C GLN A 189 -9.47 -45.10 30.62
N ALA A 190 -8.21 -45.29 30.96
CA ALA A 190 -7.78 -45.35 32.34
C ALA A 190 -6.41 -44.71 32.54
N THR A 191 -6.29 -43.96 33.60
CA THR A 191 -5.07 -43.32 34.07
C THR A 191 -4.09 -44.24 34.72
N GLY A 192 -4.46 -45.49 34.98
CA GLY A 192 -3.66 -46.45 35.75
C GLY A 192 -2.78 -47.39 34.96
N SER A 193 -2.98 -47.53 33.67
CA SER A 193 -2.20 -48.44 32.84
C SER A 193 -1.61 -47.77 31.61
N GLN A 194 -0.34 -47.98 31.39
CA GLN A 194 0.42 -47.47 30.28
C GLN A 194 1.02 -48.66 29.56
N SER A 195 0.43 -48.98 28.44
CA SER A 195 0.84 -50.19 27.67
C SER A 195 1.26 -49.91 26.26
N ALA A 196 1.32 -48.63 25.84
CA ALA A 196 1.80 -48.29 24.52
C ALA A 196 3.32 -48.52 24.39
N PRO A 197 3.81 -49.04 23.28
CA PRO A 197 5.23 -49.25 23.09
C PRO A 197 5.99 -47.92 23.02
N CYS A 198 7.24 -47.95 23.48
CA CYS A 198 8.12 -46.81 23.34
C CYS A 198 8.46 -46.57 21.86
N LEU A 199 8.39 -45.33 21.43
CA LEU A 199 8.85 -44.97 20.09
C LEU A 199 10.37 -45.06 19.98
N PRO A 200 10.90 -45.55 18.87
CA PRO A 200 12.34 -45.61 18.66
C PRO A 200 12.92 -44.17 18.59
N ARG A 201 14.11 -44.01 19.11
CA ARG A 201 14.90 -42.77 18.93
C ARG A 201 15.74 -42.85 17.67
N PRO A 202 16.04 -41.71 16.98
CA PRO A 202 15.70 -40.35 17.31
C PRO A 202 14.29 -39.96 16.84
N TRP A 203 13.67 -39.05 17.58
CA TRP A 203 12.41 -38.44 17.20
C TRP A 203 12.56 -37.71 15.86
N PRO A 204 11.55 -37.68 14.99
CA PRO A 204 11.59 -36.86 13.81
C PRO A 204 11.79 -35.39 14.18
N SER A 205 12.59 -34.69 13.38
CA SER A 205 12.77 -33.24 13.59
C SER A 205 11.43 -32.50 13.41
N PRO A 206 11.26 -31.31 14.01
CA PRO A 206 10.07 -30.48 13.79
C PRO A 206 9.72 -30.29 12.31
N ILE A 207 10.76 -30.10 11.52
CA ILE A 207 10.66 -29.98 10.06
C ILE A 207 10.02 -31.23 9.43
N LEU A 208 10.48 -32.43 9.83
CA LEU A 208 9.91 -33.67 9.32
C LEU A 208 8.50 -33.93 9.83
N MET A 209 8.22 -33.51 11.03
CA MET A 209 6.86 -33.56 11.59
C MET A 209 5.93 -32.67 10.77
N LYS A 210 6.28 -31.39 10.58
CA LYS A 210 5.50 -30.47 9.74
C LYS A 210 5.33 -30.99 8.32
N TRP A 211 6.38 -31.50 7.70
CA TRP A 211 6.30 -32.12 6.38
C TRP A 211 5.31 -33.28 6.34
N SER A 212 5.37 -34.16 7.33
CA SER A 212 4.42 -35.27 7.46
C SER A 212 2.97 -34.79 7.62
N ASP A 213 2.75 -33.75 8.45
CA ASP A 213 1.42 -33.15 8.67
C ASP A 213 0.84 -32.53 7.40
N LEU A 214 1.70 -31.97 6.55
CA LEU A 214 1.30 -31.42 5.25
C LEU A 214 0.98 -32.51 4.21
N GLY A 215 1.19 -33.81 4.54
CA GLY A 215 0.92 -34.94 3.67
C GLY A 215 2.17 -35.65 3.14
N GLY A 216 3.35 -35.35 3.70
CA GLY A 216 4.62 -35.99 3.34
C GLY A 216 4.99 -35.77 1.87
N ALA A 217 5.45 -36.80 1.20
CA ALA A 217 5.81 -36.74 -0.22
C ALA A 217 4.63 -36.44 -1.16
N GLY A 218 3.40 -36.64 -0.72
CA GLY A 218 2.19 -36.26 -1.45
C GLY A 218 1.75 -34.80 -1.24
N SER A 219 2.45 -34.05 -0.39
CA SER A 219 2.17 -32.65 -0.12
C SER A 219 2.64 -31.73 -1.27
N PRO A 220 2.25 -30.45 -1.29
CA PRO A 220 2.80 -29.46 -2.21
C PRO A 220 4.34 -29.31 -2.14
N LEU A 221 4.99 -29.75 -1.07
CA LEU A 221 6.44 -29.75 -0.93
C LEU A 221 7.14 -30.86 -1.73
N GLY A 222 6.46 -31.99 -1.98
CA GLY A 222 7.07 -33.17 -2.57
C GLY A 222 7.97 -33.92 -1.60
N ALA A 223 8.88 -34.75 -2.14
CA ALA A 223 9.83 -35.53 -1.35
C ALA A 223 10.94 -34.62 -0.76
N GLN A 224 11.48 -35.04 0.38
CA GLN A 224 12.63 -34.36 0.98
C GLN A 224 13.90 -34.62 0.14
N VAL A 225 14.59 -33.54 -0.24
CA VAL A 225 15.81 -33.60 -1.07
C VAL A 225 17.09 -33.26 -0.30
N SER A 226 16.99 -32.68 0.90
CA SER A 226 18.15 -32.44 1.78
C SER A 226 17.89 -32.95 3.20
N ARG A 227 18.98 -33.32 3.90
CA ARG A 227 18.90 -33.53 5.35
C ARG A 227 18.58 -32.17 6.03
N THR A 228 17.97 -32.22 7.22
CA THR A 228 17.85 -31.05 8.09
C THR A 228 19.25 -30.54 8.43
N ALA A 229 19.46 -29.24 8.20
CA ALA A 229 20.73 -28.55 8.45
C ALA A 229 20.47 -27.30 9.30
N SER A 230 21.50 -26.85 10.01
CA SER A 230 21.44 -25.54 10.69
C SER A 230 21.39 -24.41 9.67
N LEU A 231 20.69 -23.35 10.01
CA LEU A 231 20.73 -22.09 9.25
C LEU A 231 22.12 -21.46 9.34
N PRO A 232 22.61 -20.77 8.32
CA PRO A 232 23.95 -20.18 8.30
C PRO A 232 24.21 -19.19 9.45
N ASP A 233 23.16 -18.51 9.92
CA ASP A 233 23.20 -17.55 11.03
C ASP A 233 23.01 -18.16 12.42
N GLY A 234 22.79 -19.49 12.50
CA GLY A 234 22.58 -20.21 13.75
C GLY A 234 21.19 -20.00 14.39
N ASP A 235 20.29 -19.26 13.75
CA ASP A 235 18.98 -18.93 14.30
C ASP A 235 17.95 -20.06 14.21
N GLY A 236 18.33 -21.25 13.69
CA GLY A 236 17.43 -22.38 13.59
C GLY A 236 17.92 -23.48 12.64
N THR A 237 16.98 -24.26 12.12
CA THR A 237 17.23 -25.33 11.17
C THR A 237 16.31 -25.23 9.95
N TRP A 238 16.70 -25.88 8.86
CA TRP A 238 15.89 -25.96 7.65
C TRP A 238 16.13 -27.27 6.89
N ALA A 239 15.19 -27.61 6.02
CA ALA A 239 15.36 -28.67 5.05
C ALA A 239 14.71 -28.31 3.73
N ARG A 240 15.32 -28.77 2.64
CA ARG A 240 14.82 -28.58 1.28
C ARG A 240 13.99 -29.78 0.84
N PHE A 241 12.95 -29.51 0.08
CA PHE A 241 12.05 -30.45 -0.57
C PHE A 241 12.04 -30.17 -2.09
N GLU A 242 11.41 -31.05 -2.87
CA GLU A 242 11.35 -30.90 -4.34
C GLU A 242 10.76 -29.55 -4.76
N HIS A 243 9.70 -29.11 -4.09
CA HIS A 243 8.94 -27.90 -4.44
C HIS A 243 8.91 -26.85 -3.32
N GLY A 244 9.95 -26.82 -2.49
CA GLY A 244 9.99 -25.86 -1.38
C GLY A 244 11.02 -26.15 -0.32
N ALA A 245 10.85 -25.49 0.82
CA ALA A 245 11.63 -25.70 2.02
C ALA A 245 10.78 -25.48 3.27
N ILE A 246 11.17 -26.10 4.38
CA ILE A 246 10.64 -25.79 5.70
C ILE A 246 11.76 -25.19 6.52
N TYR A 247 11.44 -24.07 7.19
CA TYR A 247 12.32 -23.34 8.08
C TYR A 247 11.76 -23.43 9.50
N ASP A 248 12.62 -23.82 10.44
CA ASP A 248 12.36 -23.80 11.87
C ASP A 248 13.28 -22.75 12.48
N VAL A 249 12.75 -21.54 12.66
CA VAL A 249 13.52 -20.38 13.12
C VAL A 249 13.08 -20.04 14.54
N HIS A 250 14.01 -20.08 15.49
CA HIS A 250 13.73 -19.98 16.92
C HIS A 250 12.89 -18.74 17.33
N TRP A 251 12.99 -17.69 16.58
CA TRP A 251 12.31 -16.41 16.87
C TRP A 251 11.16 -16.07 15.89
N ALA A 252 11.11 -16.71 14.70
CA ALA A 252 10.08 -16.49 13.70
C ALA A 252 9.01 -17.58 13.71
N GLY A 253 9.40 -18.85 13.96
CA GLY A 253 8.51 -20.01 13.99
C GLY A 253 8.86 -21.09 12.98
N LEU A 254 7.94 -22.03 12.79
CA LEU A 254 8.10 -23.19 11.92
C LEU A 254 7.15 -23.08 10.72
N TYR A 255 7.68 -22.69 9.56
CA TYR A 255 6.88 -22.42 8.37
C TYR A 255 7.45 -23.05 7.11
N GLY A 256 6.53 -23.45 6.21
CA GLY A 256 6.86 -23.97 4.89
C GLY A 256 6.78 -22.86 3.84
N VAL A 257 7.75 -22.86 2.93
CA VAL A 257 7.72 -22.07 1.70
C VAL A 257 7.52 -23.05 0.56
N VAL A 258 6.41 -22.95 -0.15
CA VAL A 258 6.02 -23.89 -1.21
C VAL A 258 5.73 -23.15 -2.52
N ASP A 259 5.64 -23.91 -3.61
CA ASP A 259 5.12 -23.35 -4.86
C ASP A 259 3.72 -22.76 -4.69
N PRO A 260 3.42 -21.65 -5.35
CA PRO A 260 4.23 -20.92 -6.34
C PRO A 260 5.12 -19.78 -5.76
N VAL A 261 5.33 -19.74 -4.45
CA VAL A 261 6.20 -18.75 -3.79
C VAL A 261 7.68 -19.17 -3.87
N TRP A 262 7.94 -20.47 -3.68
CA TRP A 262 9.31 -20.98 -3.58
C TRP A 262 10.26 -20.55 -4.71
N PRO A 263 9.89 -20.62 -6.00
CA PRO A 263 10.79 -20.22 -7.08
C PRO A 263 11.22 -18.74 -7.01
N ALA A 264 10.34 -17.87 -6.50
CA ALA A 264 10.62 -16.44 -6.40
C ALA A 264 11.57 -16.09 -5.24
N VAL A 265 11.66 -16.95 -4.21
CA VAL A 265 12.37 -16.63 -2.97
C VAL A 265 13.51 -17.58 -2.61
N ALA A 266 13.66 -18.70 -3.32
CA ALA A 266 14.54 -19.80 -2.95
C ALA A 266 16.00 -19.42 -2.62
N THR A 267 16.54 -18.40 -3.30
CA THR A 267 17.91 -17.89 -3.10
C THR A 267 17.97 -16.65 -2.20
N ARG A 268 16.82 -16.19 -1.69
CA ARG A 268 16.67 -14.90 -1.00
C ARG A 268 16.26 -15.04 0.46
N VAL A 269 15.82 -16.24 0.87
CA VAL A 269 15.42 -16.50 2.26
C VAL A 269 16.67 -16.53 3.14
N GLY A 270 16.64 -15.76 4.23
CA GLY A 270 17.72 -15.67 5.19
C GLY A 270 17.97 -14.24 5.67
N ARG A 271 18.83 -14.09 6.66
CA ARG A 271 19.12 -12.83 7.34
C ARG A 271 19.65 -11.74 6.41
N GLU A 272 20.46 -12.10 5.43
CA GLU A 272 21.06 -11.17 4.46
C GLU A 272 20.13 -10.89 3.26
N GLY A 273 19.00 -11.60 3.20
CA GLY A 273 18.00 -11.46 2.14
C GLY A 273 16.70 -10.86 2.64
N ILE A 274 15.60 -11.49 2.24
CA ILE A 274 14.24 -11.03 2.58
C ILE A 274 13.80 -11.41 4.00
N GLY A 275 14.65 -12.08 4.78
CA GLY A 275 14.32 -12.64 6.08
C GLY A 275 13.81 -14.08 5.99
N TYR A 276 13.15 -14.51 7.06
CA TYR A 276 12.56 -15.85 7.18
C TYR A 276 11.04 -15.79 7.11
N PRO A 277 10.37 -16.87 6.66
CA PRO A 277 8.92 -16.88 6.60
C PRO A 277 8.31 -16.65 7.99
N ALA A 278 7.32 -15.79 8.07
CA ALA A 278 6.56 -15.47 9.28
C ALA A 278 5.21 -16.20 9.33
N HIS A 279 4.82 -16.83 8.23
CA HIS A 279 3.61 -17.62 8.08
C HIS A 279 3.79 -18.64 6.94
N ASP A 280 2.95 -19.67 6.88
CA ASP A 280 2.81 -20.49 5.67
C ASP A 280 2.17 -19.68 4.52
N VAL A 281 2.21 -20.19 3.29
CA VAL A 281 1.60 -19.51 2.15
C VAL A 281 0.09 -19.32 2.37
N ILE A 282 -0.38 -18.10 2.22
CA ILE A 282 -1.76 -17.67 2.42
C ILE A 282 -2.45 -17.61 1.06
N ALA A 283 -3.60 -18.27 0.93
CA ALA A 283 -4.43 -18.16 -0.27
C ALA A 283 -5.22 -16.85 -0.25
N LEU A 284 -5.18 -16.11 -1.35
CA LEU A 284 -5.87 -14.84 -1.55
C LEU A 284 -7.01 -15.01 -2.57
N GLN A 285 -8.10 -14.24 -2.37
CA GLN A 285 -9.21 -14.14 -3.32
C GLN A 285 -9.74 -15.51 -3.80
N GLY A 286 -9.95 -16.44 -2.85
CA GLY A 286 -10.47 -17.78 -3.15
C GLY A 286 -9.47 -18.70 -3.87
N GLY A 287 -8.17 -18.51 -3.66
CA GLY A 287 -7.10 -19.35 -4.23
C GLY A 287 -6.63 -18.95 -5.63
N ILE A 288 -7.06 -17.77 -6.12
CA ILE A 288 -6.56 -17.22 -7.37
C ILE A 288 -5.19 -16.58 -7.17
N GLY A 289 -4.96 -16.00 -5.99
CA GLY A 289 -3.70 -15.41 -5.58
C GLY A 289 -3.14 -16.05 -4.33
N TRP A 290 -1.95 -15.65 -3.96
CA TRP A 290 -1.22 -16.10 -2.77
C TRP A 290 -0.35 -14.98 -2.23
N ALA A 291 -0.05 -15.08 -0.93
CA ALA A 291 0.91 -14.23 -0.25
C ALA A 291 1.68 -15.02 0.80
N GLN A 292 2.91 -14.64 1.06
CA GLN A 292 3.69 -15.13 2.18
C GLN A 292 4.54 -14.02 2.76
N PRO A 293 4.33 -13.66 4.03
CA PRO A 293 5.11 -12.66 4.72
C PRO A 293 6.46 -13.22 5.19
N PHE A 294 7.47 -12.35 5.18
CA PHE A 294 8.81 -12.62 5.68
C PHE A 294 9.22 -11.55 6.69
N VAL A 295 10.01 -11.96 7.67
CA VAL A 295 10.50 -11.09 8.75
C VAL A 295 12.01 -11.23 8.89
N ASN A 296 12.68 -10.11 9.18
CA ASN A 296 14.10 -10.07 9.43
C ASN A 296 14.38 -9.47 10.81
N ARG A 297 15.11 -10.21 11.66
CA ARG A 297 15.44 -9.80 13.03
C ARG A 297 16.20 -8.48 13.11
N ALA A 298 16.93 -8.11 12.08
CA ALA A 298 17.76 -6.90 12.05
C ALA A 298 16.92 -5.61 11.86
N GLY A 299 15.73 -5.70 11.28
CA GLY A 299 14.87 -4.56 10.92
C GLY A 299 13.56 -4.45 11.69
N SER A 300 13.03 -5.56 12.18
CA SER A 300 11.66 -5.61 12.68
C SER A 300 11.56 -5.12 14.14
N ARG A 301 11.30 -3.84 14.31
CA ARG A 301 10.71 -3.38 15.58
C ARG A 301 9.24 -3.78 15.73
N GLN A 302 8.50 -4.02 14.66
CA GLN A 302 7.12 -4.58 14.60
C GLN A 302 6.64 -4.59 13.13
N GLY A 303 6.71 -5.71 12.42
CA GLY A 303 6.08 -5.80 11.12
C GLY A 303 6.72 -6.81 10.15
N VAL A 304 6.06 -6.98 9.03
CA VAL A 304 6.53 -7.75 7.89
C VAL A 304 7.54 -6.90 7.11
N ASP A 305 8.76 -7.40 6.93
CA ASP A 305 9.82 -6.68 6.23
C ASP A 305 9.77 -6.90 4.72
N ALA A 306 9.25 -8.05 4.30
CA ALA A 306 9.05 -8.43 2.90
C ALA A 306 7.81 -9.33 2.76
N GLU A 307 7.16 -9.29 1.62
CA GLU A 307 6.07 -10.18 1.29
C GLU A 307 6.19 -10.68 -0.14
N ALA A 308 6.18 -11.99 -0.32
CA ALA A 308 6.07 -12.61 -1.62
C ALA A 308 4.59 -12.72 -1.99
N VAL A 309 4.17 -12.01 -3.01
CA VAL A 309 2.77 -11.93 -3.43
C VAL A 309 2.64 -12.30 -4.89
N GLY A 310 1.65 -13.09 -5.21
CA GLY A 310 1.44 -13.50 -6.59
C GLY A 310 0.00 -13.83 -6.93
N ARG A 311 -0.22 -14.01 -8.22
CA ARG A 311 -1.51 -14.38 -8.79
C ARG A 311 -1.31 -15.24 -10.03
N ARG A 312 -2.22 -16.20 -10.25
CA ARG A 312 -2.23 -17.00 -11.48
C ARG A 312 -2.27 -16.09 -12.72
N GLY A 313 -1.30 -16.27 -13.61
CA GLY A 313 -1.14 -15.49 -14.83
C GLY A 313 -0.36 -14.18 -14.69
N LEU A 314 0.07 -13.80 -13.48
CA LEU A 314 0.96 -12.64 -13.27
C LEU A 314 2.34 -13.05 -12.73
N GLY A 315 2.46 -14.19 -12.05
CA GLY A 315 3.68 -14.60 -11.36
C GLY A 315 3.67 -14.29 -9.88
N THR A 316 4.83 -14.47 -9.23
CA THR A 316 5.09 -14.16 -7.82
C THR A 316 6.24 -13.17 -7.74
N TYR A 317 6.06 -12.10 -6.98
CA TYR A 317 7.03 -11.03 -6.80
C TYR A 317 7.19 -10.69 -5.33
N VAL A 318 8.35 -10.17 -4.97
CA VAL A 318 8.68 -9.81 -3.59
C VAL A 318 8.64 -8.30 -3.42
N VAL A 319 7.73 -7.85 -2.58
CA VAL A 319 7.57 -6.43 -2.21
C VAL A 319 8.19 -6.22 -0.84
N THR A 320 8.98 -5.15 -0.69
CA THR A 320 9.76 -4.91 0.53
C THR A 320 9.66 -3.46 1.04
N GLY A 321 9.99 -3.26 2.31
CA GLY A 321 10.24 -1.96 2.90
C GLY A 321 9.08 -0.95 2.78
N ALA A 322 9.43 0.29 2.45
CA ALA A 322 8.45 1.38 2.39
C ALA A 322 7.43 1.22 1.23
N VAL A 323 7.81 0.52 0.15
CA VAL A 323 6.89 0.17 -0.94
C VAL A 323 5.81 -0.78 -0.42
N LEU A 324 6.21 -1.82 0.34
CA LEU A 324 5.29 -2.77 0.97
C LEU A 324 4.35 -2.05 1.95
N ALA A 325 4.90 -1.22 2.82
CA ALA A 325 4.12 -0.46 3.79
C ALA A 325 3.07 0.45 3.10
N LYS A 326 3.47 1.13 2.03
CA LYS A 326 2.58 1.97 1.23
C LYS A 326 1.50 1.13 0.55
N TRP A 327 1.86 0.01 -0.06
CA TRP A 327 0.92 -0.89 -0.73
C TRP A 327 -0.13 -1.45 0.24
N HIS A 328 0.28 -1.89 1.44
CA HIS A 328 -0.66 -2.31 2.49
C HIS A 328 -1.57 -1.17 2.94
N GLY A 329 -1.01 0.05 3.11
CA GLY A 329 -1.78 1.25 3.45
C GLY A 329 -2.86 1.60 2.41
N LEU A 330 -2.65 1.20 1.16
CA LEU A 330 -3.62 1.36 0.06
C LEU A 330 -4.61 0.18 -0.06
N GLY A 331 -4.54 -0.83 0.82
CA GLY A 331 -5.44 -1.99 0.84
C GLY A 331 -4.91 -3.23 0.12
N GLY A 332 -3.61 -3.30 -0.16
CA GLY A 332 -2.96 -4.48 -0.74
C GLY A 332 -3.56 -4.92 -2.08
N VAL A 333 -3.75 -6.22 -2.27
CA VAL A 333 -4.32 -6.78 -3.52
C VAL A 333 -5.74 -6.31 -3.79
N ASP A 334 -6.51 -5.97 -2.75
CA ASP A 334 -7.88 -5.47 -2.88
C ASP A 334 -7.92 -3.96 -3.12
N GLY A 335 -6.84 -3.26 -2.82
CA GLY A 335 -6.64 -1.84 -3.05
C GLY A 335 -6.55 -1.46 -4.53
N PRO A 336 -6.37 -0.17 -4.82
CA PRO A 336 -6.32 0.35 -6.18
C PRO A 336 -5.11 -0.11 -7.00
N MET A 337 -4.02 -0.51 -6.34
CA MET A 337 -2.81 -0.98 -7.01
C MET A 337 -2.92 -2.44 -7.46
N GLY A 338 -3.64 -3.28 -6.71
CA GLY A 338 -3.77 -4.70 -7.02
C GLY A 338 -2.50 -5.52 -6.74
N TYR A 339 -2.16 -6.45 -7.61
CA TYR A 339 -1.03 -7.36 -7.45
C TYR A 339 0.28 -6.77 -7.95
N PRO A 340 1.43 -7.06 -7.31
CA PRO A 340 2.73 -6.69 -7.86
C PRO A 340 2.99 -7.41 -9.19
N THR A 341 3.72 -6.73 -10.07
CA THR A 341 4.21 -7.23 -11.37
C THR A 341 5.71 -7.12 -11.50
N SER A 342 6.38 -6.56 -10.48
CA SER A 342 7.82 -6.58 -10.32
C SER A 342 8.21 -6.80 -8.86
N ASP A 343 9.43 -7.25 -8.63
CA ASP A 343 10.07 -7.13 -7.32
C ASP A 343 10.31 -5.66 -6.99
N THR A 344 10.46 -5.35 -5.71
CA THR A 344 10.96 -4.02 -5.31
C THR A 344 12.40 -3.85 -5.80
N ALA A 345 12.64 -2.78 -6.54
CA ALA A 345 13.92 -2.41 -7.13
C ALA A 345 14.38 -1.02 -6.66
N PRO A 346 15.68 -0.71 -6.71
CA PRO A 346 16.18 0.63 -6.43
C PRO A 346 15.71 1.62 -7.50
N THR A 347 15.49 2.88 -7.10
CA THR A 347 15.31 4.01 -8.04
C THR A 347 16.60 4.30 -8.81
N GLY A 348 16.49 5.02 -9.94
CA GLY A 348 17.62 5.32 -10.81
C GLY A 348 18.76 6.10 -10.14
N ASP A 349 18.47 6.85 -9.09
CA ASP A 349 19.46 7.56 -8.25
C ASP A 349 20.03 6.70 -7.11
N GLY A 350 19.51 5.49 -6.92
CA GLY A 350 19.92 4.54 -5.88
C GLY A 350 19.52 4.92 -4.45
N LEU A 351 18.78 6.02 -4.24
CA LEU A 351 18.39 6.50 -2.90
C LEU A 351 17.04 5.94 -2.44
N GLY A 352 16.15 5.66 -3.36
CA GLY A 352 14.82 5.14 -3.11
C GLY A 352 14.62 3.73 -3.65
N THR A 353 13.38 3.25 -3.53
CA THR A 353 12.93 1.97 -4.07
C THR A 353 11.57 2.12 -4.75
N TYR A 354 11.25 1.23 -5.70
CA TYR A 354 9.95 1.20 -6.34
C TYR A 354 9.51 -0.22 -6.67
N GLY A 355 8.22 -0.39 -6.90
CA GLY A 355 7.63 -1.63 -7.41
C GLY A 355 6.47 -1.31 -8.34
N GLU A 356 6.28 -2.16 -9.34
CA GLU A 356 5.18 -2.05 -10.29
C GLU A 356 4.04 -2.99 -9.91
N PHE A 357 2.83 -2.57 -10.24
CA PHE A 357 1.61 -3.25 -9.83
C PHE A 357 0.58 -3.25 -10.95
N ARG A 358 -0.35 -4.21 -10.89
CA ARG A 358 -1.48 -4.28 -11.81
C ARG A 358 -2.77 -4.62 -11.07
N LYS A 359 -3.77 -3.74 -11.21
CA LYS A 359 -5.12 -4.02 -10.77
C LYS A 359 -5.81 -4.93 -11.78
N VAL A 360 -6.25 -6.09 -11.33
CA VAL A 360 -6.99 -7.07 -12.14
C VAL A 360 -8.19 -7.58 -11.34
N GLY A 361 -9.32 -7.82 -11.99
CA GLY A 361 -10.53 -8.33 -11.34
C GLY A 361 -11.66 -8.53 -12.33
N ARG A 362 -12.70 -9.29 -11.94
CA ARG A 362 -13.93 -9.39 -12.73
C ARG A 362 -14.63 -8.03 -12.76
N GLY A 363 -14.95 -7.54 -13.97
CA GLY A 363 -15.64 -6.26 -14.17
C GLY A 363 -14.78 -5.02 -13.89
N VAL A 364 -13.49 -5.17 -13.58
CA VAL A 364 -12.56 -4.07 -13.37
C VAL A 364 -11.67 -3.94 -14.60
N ARG A 365 -11.59 -2.74 -15.18
CA ARG A 365 -10.60 -2.46 -16.23
C ARG A 365 -9.22 -2.64 -15.65
N SER A 366 -8.39 -3.47 -16.28
CA SER A 366 -7.00 -3.64 -15.88
C SER A 366 -6.28 -2.28 -15.93
N SER A 367 -5.58 -1.92 -14.89
CA SER A 367 -4.75 -0.71 -14.85
C SER A 367 -3.39 -1.04 -14.25
N GLU A 368 -2.35 -0.54 -14.88
CA GLU A 368 -0.98 -0.60 -14.38
C GLU A 368 -0.68 0.61 -13.52
N GLY A 369 0.33 0.49 -12.66
CA GLY A 369 0.78 1.55 -11.79
C GLY A 369 2.07 1.20 -11.09
N ALA A 370 2.61 2.14 -10.34
CA ALA A 370 3.81 1.94 -9.55
C ALA A 370 3.72 2.67 -8.20
N ILE A 371 4.43 2.14 -7.23
CA ILE A 371 4.68 2.81 -5.94
C ILE A 371 6.17 3.11 -5.88
N PHE A 372 6.48 4.36 -5.62
CA PHE A 372 7.83 4.84 -5.36
C PHE A 372 7.97 5.23 -3.89
N ALA A 373 9.06 4.86 -3.28
CA ALA A 373 9.41 5.24 -1.92
C ALA A 373 10.81 5.84 -1.92
N HIS A 374 10.90 7.13 -1.62
CA HIS A 374 12.15 7.88 -1.69
C HIS A 374 12.34 8.72 -0.41
N PRO A 375 13.54 8.78 0.18
CA PRO A 375 13.76 9.43 1.47
C PRO A 375 13.48 10.94 1.48
N VAL A 376 13.55 11.60 0.32
CA VAL A 376 13.34 13.06 0.19
C VAL A 376 11.88 13.41 -0.03
N ILE A 377 11.16 12.62 -0.84
CA ILE A 377 9.80 12.95 -1.28
C ILE A 377 8.72 12.04 -0.69
N GLY A 378 9.12 10.97 0.03
CA GLY A 378 8.16 10.05 0.65
C GLY A 378 7.77 8.87 -0.22
N ALA A 379 6.67 8.20 0.15
CA ALA A 379 6.16 7.03 -0.56
C ALA A 379 4.82 7.36 -1.24
N HIS A 380 4.79 7.29 -2.57
CA HIS A 380 3.66 7.70 -3.39
C HIS A 380 3.32 6.70 -4.48
N ALA A 381 2.02 6.64 -4.80
CA ALA A 381 1.46 5.73 -5.79
C ALA A 381 0.89 6.50 -6.98
N MET A 382 1.11 5.97 -8.18
CA MET A 382 0.47 6.43 -9.41
C MET A 382 -0.04 5.25 -10.23
N ARG A 383 -1.09 5.43 -11.02
CA ARG A 383 -1.71 4.35 -11.78
C ARG A 383 -2.49 4.86 -13.00
N GLY A 384 -2.83 3.93 -13.89
CA GLY A 384 -3.65 4.19 -15.07
C GLY A 384 -3.04 5.22 -16.01
N PRO A 385 -3.85 6.12 -16.61
CA PRO A 385 -3.36 7.07 -17.63
C PRO A 385 -2.20 7.94 -17.16
N ILE A 386 -2.13 8.26 -15.85
CA ILE A 386 -1.01 9.04 -15.29
C ILE A 386 0.28 8.22 -15.34
N PHE A 387 0.24 6.95 -14.94
CA PHE A 387 1.40 6.06 -15.01
C PHE A 387 1.84 5.84 -16.47
N GLU A 388 0.88 5.59 -17.36
CA GLU A 388 1.13 5.40 -18.80
C GLU A 388 1.80 6.65 -19.41
N LYS A 389 1.29 7.84 -19.09
CA LYS A 389 1.86 9.11 -19.57
C LYS A 389 3.26 9.36 -19.03
N TRP A 390 3.46 9.18 -17.74
CA TRP A 390 4.77 9.33 -17.12
C TRP A 390 5.80 8.36 -17.71
N SER A 391 5.41 7.10 -17.92
CA SER A 391 6.27 6.08 -18.55
C SER A 391 6.63 6.46 -19.99
N ALA A 392 5.65 6.95 -20.78
CA ALA A 392 5.86 7.40 -22.17
C ALA A 392 6.81 8.61 -22.26
N LEU A 393 6.86 9.46 -21.25
CA LEU A 393 7.79 10.60 -21.17
C LEU A 393 9.22 10.20 -20.75
N GLY A 394 9.48 8.92 -20.46
CA GLY A 394 10.80 8.41 -20.05
C GLY A 394 10.89 8.06 -18.57
N GLY A 395 9.77 8.03 -17.84
CA GLY A 395 9.72 7.57 -16.45
C GLY A 395 10.57 8.42 -15.51
N GLN A 396 11.40 7.76 -14.71
CA GLN A 396 12.28 8.43 -13.73
C GLN A 396 13.27 9.43 -14.37
N ALA A 397 13.64 9.21 -15.63
CA ALA A 397 14.55 10.08 -16.37
C ALA A 397 13.85 11.25 -17.10
N SER A 398 12.51 11.31 -17.01
CA SER A 398 11.73 12.41 -17.58
C SER A 398 11.96 13.73 -16.82
N PRO A 399 11.57 14.87 -17.40
CA PRO A 399 11.58 16.15 -16.70
C PRO A 399 10.72 16.19 -15.43
N LEU A 400 9.80 15.24 -15.28
CA LEU A 400 8.94 15.11 -14.11
C LEU A 400 9.68 14.51 -12.91
N GLY A 401 10.62 13.56 -13.14
CA GLY A 401 11.28 12.82 -12.06
C GLY A 401 10.36 11.78 -11.43
N LEU A 402 10.27 11.76 -10.10
CA LEU A 402 9.55 10.78 -9.28
C LEU A 402 8.21 11.32 -8.77
N PRO A 403 7.20 10.48 -8.52
CA PRO A 403 5.93 10.94 -7.94
C PRO A 403 6.15 11.51 -6.53
N ALA A 404 5.62 12.70 -6.29
CA ALA A 404 5.69 13.45 -5.05
C ALA A 404 4.33 13.56 -4.34
N SER A 405 3.27 13.05 -4.95
CA SER A 405 1.96 12.88 -4.31
C SER A 405 1.32 11.56 -4.72
N ASP A 406 0.33 11.10 -3.96
CA ASP A 406 -0.63 10.11 -4.44
C ASP A 406 -1.56 10.74 -5.48
N GLN A 407 -2.34 9.92 -6.15
CA GLN A 407 -3.35 10.39 -7.09
C GLN A 407 -4.44 11.20 -6.37
N LEU A 408 -4.55 12.49 -6.71
CA LEU A 408 -5.49 13.45 -6.15
C LEU A 408 -6.65 13.70 -7.12
N GLY A 409 -7.87 13.71 -6.60
CA GLY A 409 -9.06 14.05 -7.40
C GLY A 409 -9.18 15.57 -7.60
N LEU A 410 -9.61 16.02 -8.79
CA LEU A 410 -9.76 17.43 -9.16
C LEU A 410 -11.21 17.93 -9.09
N GLY A 411 -12.07 17.27 -8.29
CA GLY A 411 -13.47 17.69 -8.15
C GLY A 411 -14.40 17.18 -9.26
N SER A 412 -13.87 16.53 -10.30
CA SER A 412 -14.64 15.84 -11.33
C SER A 412 -14.40 14.34 -11.23
N PRO A 413 -15.40 13.47 -11.47
CA PRO A 413 -15.28 12.02 -11.32
C PRO A 413 -14.17 11.35 -12.16
N ARG A 414 -13.71 12.05 -13.21
CA ARG A 414 -12.70 11.53 -14.15
C ARG A 414 -11.43 12.39 -14.22
N ALA A 415 -11.33 13.40 -13.35
CA ALA A 415 -10.17 14.27 -13.33
C ALA A 415 -9.31 14.01 -12.09
N TYR A 416 -8.06 13.68 -12.33
CA TYR A 416 -7.05 13.34 -11.31
C TYR A 416 -5.71 13.94 -11.67
N LEU A 417 -4.87 14.14 -10.68
CA LEU A 417 -3.47 14.45 -10.87
C LEU A 417 -2.56 13.65 -9.92
N ASN A 418 -1.31 13.49 -10.30
CA ASN A 418 -0.20 13.27 -9.40
C ASN A 418 0.80 14.41 -9.58
N GLU A 419 1.34 14.90 -8.48
CA GLU A 419 2.51 15.77 -8.49
C GLU A 419 3.79 14.94 -8.57
N PHE A 420 4.81 15.53 -9.16
CA PHE A 420 6.12 14.93 -9.39
C PHE A 420 7.22 15.89 -8.96
N ALA A 421 8.38 15.34 -8.64
CA ALA A 421 9.56 16.10 -8.30
C ALA A 421 10.83 15.48 -8.87
N THR A 422 11.70 16.29 -9.41
CA THR A 422 13.05 15.91 -9.77
C THR A 422 13.95 16.06 -8.56
N VAL A 423 14.68 15.00 -8.21
CA VAL A 423 15.63 15.01 -7.10
C VAL A 423 17.06 14.90 -7.64
N VAL A 424 17.92 15.84 -7.27
CA VAL A 424 19.34 15.84 -7.63
C VAL A 424 20.17 16.02 -6.36
N SER A 425 21.11 15.12 -6.13
CA SER A 425 21.97 15.13 -4.92
C SER A 425 21.17 15.24 -3.61
N GLY A 426 20.05 14.53 -3.52
CA GLY A 426 19.20 14.49 -2.33
C GLY A 426 18.36 15.77 -2.09
N ARG A 427 18.19 16.63 -3.10
CA ARG A 427 17.37 17.84 -3.03
C ARG A 427 16.38 17.91 -4.17
N VAL A 428 15.18 18.39 -3.90
CA VAL A 428 14.21 18.70 -4.94
C VAL A 428 14.68 19.92 -5.73
N THR A 429 14.75 19.76 -7.05
CA THR A 429 15.23 20.81 -7.97
C THR A 429 14.15 21.33 -8.90
N SER A 430 13.13 20.54 -9.16
CA SER A 430 11.99 20.91 -10.01
C SER A 430 10.74 20.15 -9.57
N HIS A 431 9.59 20.74 -9.88
CA HIS A 431 8.27 20.13 -9.68
C HIS A 431 7.52 20.02 -11.01
N GLY A 432 6.53 19.13 -11.03
CA GLY A 432 5.62 18.97 -12.16
C GLY A 432 4.36 18.24 -11.77
N ALA A 433 3.45 18.07 -12.71
CA ALA A 433 2.25 17.26 -12.55
C ALA A 433 1.90 16.54 -13.84
N VAL A 434 1.28 15.38 -13.71
CA VAL A 434 0.49 14.75 -14.78
C VAL A 434 -0.97 14.83 -14.39
N VAL A 435 -1.76 15.38 -15.28
CA VAL A 435 -3.21 15.59 -15.11
C VAL A 435 -3.94 14.73 -16.12
N THR A 436 -4.89 13.94 -15.67
CA THR A 436 -5.85 13.22 -16.52
C THR A 436 -7.25 13.79 -16.33
N SER A 437 -7.97 14.00 -17.42
CA SER A 437 -9.35 14.48 -17.44
C SER A 437 -10.06 14.02 -18.70
N ASP A 438 -11.31 14.45 -18.91
CA ASP A 438 -12.02 14.24 -20.19
C ASP A 438 -11.35 14.98 -21.36
N LEU A 439 -10.45 15.93 -21.09
CA LEU A 439 -9.64 16.63 -22.10
C LEU A 439 -8.33 15.91 -22.44
N GLY A 440 -8.07 14.75 -21.87
CA GLY A 440 -6.87 13.95 -22.10
C GLY A 440 -5.98 13.81 -20.88
N THR A 441 -4.76 13.29 -21.12
CA THR A 441 -3.73 13.14 -20.07
C THR A 441 -2.47 13.88 -20.49
N TRP A 442 -2.12 14.91 -19.72
CA TRP A 442 -1.11 15.87 -20.08
C TRP A 442 -0.16 16.18 -18.92
N ALA A 443 1.05 16.55 -19.24
CA ALA A 443 2.11 16.79 -18.29
C ALA A 443 2.60 18.25 -18.34
N VAL A 444 2.76 18.84 -17.16
CA VAL A 444 3.37 20.16 -16.99
C VAL A 444 4.50 20.08 -15.96
N TRP A 445 5.60 20.80 -16.21
CA TRP A 445 6.78 20.74 -15.35
C TRP A 445 7.50 22.08 -15.28
N SER A 446 8.47 22.16 -14.35
CA SER A 446 9.34 23.31 -14.16
C SER A 446 8.57 24.62 -13.93
N TRP A 447 8.95 25.69 -14.58
CA TRP A 447 8.35 27.01 -14.44
C TRP A 447 6.89 27.05 -14.84
N VAL A 448 6.47 26.27 -15.85
CA VAL A 448 5.06 26.16 -16.27
C VAL A 448 4.21 25.61 -15.12
N PHE A 449 4.69 24.56 -14.44
CA PHE A 449 3.98 24.02 -13.27
C PHE A 449 3.92 25.04 -12.13
N SER A 450 5.03 25.73 -11.83
CA SER A 450 5.08 26.71 -10.75
C SER A 450 4.11 27.87 -11.00
N GLU A 451 4.02 28.35 -12.23
CA GLU A 451 3.06 29.38 -12.61
C GLU A 451 1.61 28.88 -12.51
N TRP A 452 1.34 27.63 -12.94
CA TRP A 452 0.01 27.03 -12.82
C TRP A 452 -0.44 26.94 -11.35
N VAL A 453 0.47 26.56 -10.44
CA VAL A 453 0.23 26.57 -8.99
C VAL A 453 -0.09 27.99 -8.50
N ALA A 454 0.70 29.01 -8.92
CA ALA A 454 0.48 30.40 -8.57
C ALA A 454 -0.86 30.95 -9.08
N GLN A 455 -1.35 30.46 -10.22
CA GLN A 455 -2.65 30.77 -10.80
C GLN A 455 -3.83 30.00 -10.18
N GLY A 456 -3.60 29.17 -9.13
CA GLY A 456 -4.64 28.42 -8.42
C GLY A 456 -4.98 27.06 -9.04
N MET A 457 -4.13 26.53 -9.89
CA MET A 457 -4.27 25.22 -10.53
C MET A 457 -5.63 25.07 -11.26
N GLN A 458 -6.31 23.92 -11.10
CA GLN A 458 -7.61 23.65 -11.74
C GLN A 458 -8.75 24.55 -11.24
N HIS A 459 -8.58 25.21 -10.10
CA HIS A 459 -9.56 26.16 -9.53
C HIS A 459 -9.32 27.60 -9.97
N GLY A 460 -8.16 27.87 -10.57
CA GLY A 460 -7.81 29.16 -11.12
C GLY A 460 -8.41 29.39 -12.51
N ARG A 461 -8.13 30.56 -13.08
CA ARG A 461 -8.66 31.01 -14.38
C ARG A 461 -8.24 30.13 -15.57
N LEU A 462 -7.12 29.41 -15.46
CA LEU A 462 -6.59 28.56 -16.53
C LEU A 462 -7.33 27.24 -16.70
N GLY A 463 -7.75 26.60 -15.60
CA GLY A 463 -8.28 25.24 -15.61
C GLY A 463 -7.17 24.19 -15.64
N VAL A 464 -7.28 23.16 -16.47
CA VAL A 464 -6.33 22.04 -16.58
C VAL A 464 -5.58 22.05 -17.90
N PRO A 465 -4.35 21.49 -17.97
CA PRO A 465 -3.58 21.43 -19.21
C PRO A 465 -4.30 20.59 -20.26
N THR A 466 -4.14 20.97 -21.55
CA THR A 466 -4.71 20.32 -22.73
C THR A 466 -3.64 19.86 -23.71
N ALA A 467 -2.37 20.09 -23.40
CA ALA A 467 -1.20 19.49 -24.05
C ALA A 467 -0.03 19.45 -23.06
N ASP A 468 0.99 18.68 -23.39
CA ASP A 468 2.27 18.71 -22.69
C ASP A 468 2.97 20.06 -22.90
N VAL A 469 3.95 20.35 -22.05
CA VAL A 469 4.87 21.46 -22.30
C VAL A 469 5.66 21.18 -23.58
N HIS A 470 5.65 22.14 -24.49
CA HIS A 470 6.36 22.04 -25.76
C HIS A 470 6.95 23.40 -26.18
N PRO A 471 7.93 23.42 -27.09
CA PRO A 471 8.55 24.66 -27.56
C PRO A 471 7.53 25.62 -28.19
N THR A 472 7.76 26.93 -28.04
CA THR A 472 7.04 27.93 -28.80
C THR A 472 7.45 27.86 -30.29
N PRO A 473 6.55 28.24 -31.23
CA PRO A 473 6.83 28.16 -32.65
C PRO A 473 8.07 28.95 -33.14
N ASP A 474 8.42 30.00 -32.41
CA ASP A 474 9.60 30.83 -32.65
C ASP A 474 10.89 30.30 -31.99
N GLY A 475 10.78 29.24 -31.18
CA GLY A 475 11.89 28.63 -30.43
C GLY A 475 12.42 29.45 -29.25
N LEU A 476 11.79 30.58 -28.89
CA LEU A 476 12.24 31.46 -27.81
C LEU A 476 11.86 30.99 -26.43
N GLY A 477 10.95 30.03 -26.32
CA GLY A 477 10.46 29.53 -25.05
C GLY A 477 9.76 28.19 -25.15
N GLN A 478 9.02 27.86 -24.08
CA GLN A 478 8.14 26.71 -24.00
C GLN A 478 6.77 27.15 -23.53
N PHE A 479 5.72 26.40 -23.88
CA PHE A 479 4.39 26.69 -23.40
C PHE A 479 3.55 25.43 -23.22
N ALA A 480 2.47 25.57 -22.44
CA ALA A 480 1.39 24.59 -22.36
C ALA A 480 0.04 25.31 -22.43
N PRO A 481 -0.91 24.83 -23.23
CA PRO A 481 -2.28 25.33 -23.25
C PRO A 481 -3.11 24.70 -22.13
N PHE A 482 -4.11 25.46 -21.68
CA PHE A 482 -5.02 25.09 -20.61
C PHE A 482 -6.47 25.37 -21.01
N SER A 483 -7.40 24.59 -20.45
CA SER A 483 -8.84 24.76 -20.67
C SER A 483 -9.63 24.47 -19.40
N PRO A 484 -10.80 25.09 -19.23
CA PRO A 484 -11.70 24.78 -18.12
C PRO A 484 -12.15 23.33 -18.14
N LEU A 485 -12.34 22.74 -16.96
CA LEU A 485 -13.11 21.51 -16.82
C LEU A 485 -14.60 21.79 -17.06
N ALA A 486 -15.33 20.78 -17.55
CA ALA A 486 -16.78 20.91 -17.73
C ALA A 486 -17.47 21.29 -16.42
N GLY A 487 -18.28 22.35 -16.45
CA GLY A 487 -19.01 22.87 -15.29
C GLY A 487 -18.24 23.89 -14.44
N ALA A 488 -17.02 24.26 -14.81
CA ALA A 488 -16.31 25.35 -14.15
C ALA A 488 -16.85 26.72 -14.59
N THR A 489 -17.26 27.55 -13.64
CA THR A 489 -17.95 28.83 -13.92
C THR A 489 -17.03 30.06 -14.03
N GLU A 490 -15.80 29.95 -13.48
CA GLU A 490 -14.87 31.10 -13.37
C GLU A 490 -13.58 30.93 -14.18
N THR A 491 -13.46 29.86 -14.95
CA THR A 491 -12.28 29.56 -15.75
C THR A 491 -12.43 30.03 -17.18
N THR A 492 -11.43 30.75 -17.69
CA THR A 492 -11.41 31.28 -19.07
C THR A 492 -10.50 30.47 -20.01
N GLY A 493 -9.67 29.60 -19.45
CA GLY A 493 -8.61 28.92 -20.20
C GLY A 493 -7.47 29.86 -20.60
N GLY A 494 -6.53 29.35 -21.38
CA GLY A 494 -5.38 30.13 -21.82
C GLY A 494 -4.14 29.28 -22.04
N GLY A 495 -2.98 29.83 -21.75
CA GLY A 495 -1.70 29.14 -21.76
C GLY A 495 -0.72 29.73 -20.77
N ILE A 496 0.29 28.96 -20.41
CA ILE A 496 1.47 29.44 -19.69
C ILE A 496 2.65 29.36 -20.63
N ILE A 497 3.37 30.46 -20.76
CA ILE A 497 4.54 30.58 -21.63
C ILE A 497 5.74 30.94 -20.74
N THR A 498 6.81 30.19 -20.87
CA THR A 498 8.08 30.41 -20.17
C THR A 498 9.21 30.67 -21.17
N SER A 499 10.07 31.62 -20.88
CA SER A 499 11.18 32.02 -21.74
C SER A 499 12.29 32.71 -20.92
N GLY A 500 13.31 33.22 -21.59
CA GLY A 500 14.32 34.09 -20.98
C GLY A 500 13.76 35.42 -20.45
N GLN A 501 12.54 35.80 -20.83
CA GLN A 501 11.84 37.01 -20.34
C GLN A 501 11.05 36.75 -19.04
N GLY A 502 10.89 35.49 -18.63
CA GLY A 502 10.11 35.08 -17.48
C GLY A 502 9.05 34.02 -17.84
N THR A 503 8.15 33.76 -16.87
CA THR A 503 7.04 32.83 -17.03
C THR A 503 5.74 33.57 -16.75
N TRP A 504 4.82 33.55 -17.69
CA TRP A 504 3.59 34.32 -17.64
C TRP A 504 2.38 33.50 -18.10
N ALA A 505 1.28 33.65 -17.39
CA ALA A 505 -0.02 33.21 -17.88
C ALA A 505 -0.53 34.19 -18.94
N VAL A 506 -1.07 33.67 -20.02
CA VAL A 506 -1.79 34.41 -21.09
C VAL A 506 -3.19 33.85 -21.14
N LEU A 507 -4.21 34.66 -20.79
CA LEU A 507 -5.55 34.16 -20.52
C LEU A 507 -6.53 34.44 -21.65
N GLY A 508 -7.47 33.53 -21.84
CA GLY A 508 -8.67 33.71 -22.66
C GLY A 508 -8.39 34.23 -24.06
N SER A 509 -8.97 35.39 -24.39
CA SER A 509 -8.84 36.01 -25.71
C SER A 509 -7.42 36.42 -26.08
N LEU A 510 -6.60 36.85 -25.10
CA LEU A 510 -5.18 37.18 -25.37
C LEU A 510 -4.41 35.95 -25.84
N PHE A 511 -4.64 34.76 -25.23
CA PHE A 511 -4.03 33.53 -25.66
C PHE A 511 -4.58 33.04 -27.00
N ALA A 512 -5.88 33.20 -27.23
CA ALA A 512 -6.51 32.85 -28.49
C ALA A 512 -5.90 33.68 -29.65
N VAL A 513 -5.70 34.95 -29.45
CA VAL A 513 -5.05 35.84 -30.45
C VAL A 513 -3.60 35.44 -30.66
N TRP A 514 -2.83 35.23 -29.59
CA TRP A 514 -1.43 34.79 -29.71
C TRP A 514 -1.31 33.45 -30.44
N ARG A 515 -2.28 32.55 -30.31
CA ARG A 515 -2.25 31.21 -30.89
C ARG A 515 -2.90 31.10 -32.25
N ALA A 516 -3.87 31.97 -32.60
CA ALA A 516 -4.72 31.86 -33.78
C ALA A 516 -3.94 32.10 -35.11
N ASP A 517 -2.79 32.74 -35.02
CA ASP A 517 -1.98 33.02 -36.18
C ASP A 517 -0.62 32.38 -36.02
N GLU A 518 -0.19 31.57 -37.00
CA GLU A 518 1.21 31.14 -37.06
C GLU A 518 2.17 32.34 -37.00
N ALA A 519 1.70 33.53 -37.38
CA ALA A 519 2.37 34.80 -37.22
C ALA A 519 2.38 35.33 -35.77
N GLY A 520 1.40 34.99 -34.91
CA GLY A 520 1.31 35.52 -33.54
C GLY A 520 2.57 35.28 -32.72
N PRO A 521 3.01 34.05 -32.51
CA PRO A 521 4.29 33.78 -31.86
C PRO A 521 5.49 34.31 -32.59
N ARG A 522 5.48 34.35 -33.93
CA ARG A 522 6.58 34.89 -34.74
C ARG A 522 6.62 36.40 -34.75
N VAL A 523 5.45 37.06 -34.79
CA VAL A 523 5.34 38.53 -34.79
C VAL A 523 5.53 39.08 -33.38
N LEU A 524 4.78 38.57 -32.39
CA LEU A 524 4.81 39.03 -31.01
C LEU A 524 5.98 38.49 -30.21
N GLY A 525 6.40 37.26 -30.50
CA GLY A 525 7.33 36.52 -29.66
C GLY A 525 6.66 35.99 -28.40
N VAL A 526 7.43 35.94 -27.32
CA VAL A 526 7.00 35.48 -25.98
C VAL A 526 6.54 36.66 -25.12
N PRO A 527 5.67 36.45 -24.10
CA PRO A 527 5.30 37.51 -23.17
C PRO A 527 6.53 38.07 -22.45
N SER A 528 6.56 39.38 -22.28
CA SER A 528 7.60 40.13 -21.57
C SER A 528 7.15 40.68 -20.23
N GLY A 529 5.86 40.48 -19.87
CA GLY A 529 5.27 40.94 -18.62
C GLY A 529 3.90 40.28 -18.34
N PRO A 530 3.33 40.50 -17.17
CA PRO A 530 2.04 39.98 -16.79
C PRO A 530 0.89 40.58 -17.58
N GLU A 531 -0.25 39.90 -17.58
CA GLU A 531 -1.53 40.45 -18.01
C GLU A 531 -1.91 41.61 -17.08
N VAL A 532 -2.43 42.68 -17.67
CA VAL A 532 -2.93 43.86 -16.95
C VAL A 532 -4.43 44.05 -17.26
N ASP A 533 -5.23 43.99 -16.22
CA ASP A 533 -6.64 44.35 -16.26
C ASP A 533 -6.77 45.83 -15.96
N SER A 534 -7.51 46.58 -16.78
CA SER A 534 -7.77 48.00 -16.63
C SER A 534 -9.18 48.35 -17.08
N THR A 535 -9.62 49.55 -16.77
CA THR A 535 -10.90 50.11 -17.28
C THR A 535 -10.62 51.47 -17.91
N VAL A 536 -11.00 51.62 -19.15
CA VAL A 536 -10.81 52.85 -19.93
C VAL A 536 -12.15 53.28 -20.50
N GLY A 537 -12.57 54.49 -20.14
CA GLY A 537 -13.87 55.01 -20.57
C GLY A 537 -15.07 54.14 -20.16
N GLY A 538 -14.99 53.42 -19.05
CA GLY A 538 -16.02 52.47 -18.61
C GLY A 538 -15.98 51.10 -19.28
N VAL A 539 -15.04 50.85 -20.21
CA VAL A 539 -14.83 49.58 -20.90
C VAL A 539 -13.71 48.80 -20.23
N ALA A 540 -13.98 47.55 -19.84
CA ALA A 540 -12.96 46.65 -19.34
C ALA A 540 -11.98 46.30 -20.45
N LEU A 541 -10.70 46.45 -20.18
CA LEU A 541 -9.59 46.15 -21.09
C LEU A 541 -8.63 45.22 -20.41
N ARG A 542 -8.20 44.20 -21.14
CA ARG A 542 -7.05 43.35 -20.84
C ARG A 542 -5.95 43.63 -21.82
N SER A 543 -4.76 43.75 -21.32
CA SER A 543 -3.57 43.89 -22.18
C SER A 543 -2.40 43.07 -21.64
N GLN A 544 -1.54 42.64 -22.53
CA GLN A 544 -0.31 41.97 -22.15
C GLN A 544 0.81 42.35 -23.10
N PRO A 545 1.99 42.72 -22.56
CA PRO A 545 3.15 43.02 -23.36
C PRO A 545 3.86 41.72 -23.78
N PHE A 546 4.37 41.71 -25.00
CA PHE A 546 5.20 40.70 -25.60
C PHE A 546 6.54 41.28 -26.04
N LEU A 547 7.50 40.42 -26.36
CA LEU A 547 8.87 40.82 -26.72
C LEU A 547 8.89 41.84 -27.89
N ARG A 548 7.97 41.71 -28.84
CA ARG A 548 7.94 42.54 -30.06
C ARG A 548 6.64 43.30 -30.24
N GLY A 549 5.72 43.28 -29.30
CA GLY A 549 4.42 43.93 -29.42
C GLY A 549 3.58 43.86 -28.17
N SER A 550 2.30 44.12 -28.28
CA SER A 550 1.32 43.99 -27.21
C SER A 550 -0.02 43.49 -27.78
N VAL A 551 -0.73 42.73 -26.95
CA VAL A 551 -2.10 42.31 -27.26
C VAL A 551 -3.06 43.09 -26.36
N TYR A 552 -4.14 43.60 -26.93
CA TYR A 552 -5.23 44.29 -26.26
C TYR A 552 -6.53 43.55 -26.53
N SER A 553 -7.34 43.32 -25.52
CA SER A 553 -8.67 42.71 -25.64
C SER A 553 -9.69 43.46 -24.80
N SER A 554 -10.76 43.94 -25.44
CA SER A 554 -11.86 44.62 -24.76
C SER A 554 -13.18 43.90 -25.02
N GLN A 555 -14.22 44.24 -24.27
CA GLN A 555 -15.58 43.69 -24.46
C GLN A 555 -16.20 44.14 -25.81
N VAL A 556 -15.66 45.16 -26.46
CA VAL A 556 -16.19 45.76 -27.69
C VAL A 556 -15.55 45.18 -28.95
N GLY A 557 -14.44 44.42 -28.84
CA GLY A 557 -13.75 43.91 -30.00
C GLY A 557 -13.01 42.59 -29.76
N GLN A 558 -12.63 41.94 -30.86
CA GLN A 558 -11.69 40.84 -30.81
C GLN A 558 -10.32 41.36 -30.36
N GLY A 559 -9.47 40.51 -29.76
CA GLY A 559 -8.16 40.96 -29.34
C GLY A 559 -7.34 41.51 -30.49
N CYS A 560 -6.73 42.69 -30.28
CA CYS A 560 -5.93 43.41 -31.28
C CYS A 560 -4.45 43.28 -30.96
N VAL A 561 -3.65 43.02 -32.00
CA VAL A 561 -2.19 42.94 -31.94
C VAL A 561 -1.59 44.22 -32.45
N LEU A 562 -0.85 44.94 -31.60
CA LEU A 562 -0.05 46.08 -32.00
C LEU A 562 1.43 45.78 -31.84
N TYR A 563 2.20 46.20 -32.85
CA TYR A 563 3.66 45.99 -32.85
C TYR A 563 4.36 47.14 -33.60
N GLY A 564 5.69 47.12 -33.53
CA GLY A 564 6.54 48.03 -34.31
C GLY A 564 6.29 49.52 -34.05
N PRO A 565 6.47 50.36 -35.12
CA PRO A 565 6.29 51.83 -35.04
C PRO A 565 4.88 52.24 -34.62
N ILE A 566 3.84 51.52 -35.03
CA ILE A 566 2.44 51.79 -34.63
C ILE A 566 2.23 51.66 -33.14
N LEU A 567 2.78 50.57 -32.53
CA LEU A 567 2.72 50.41 -31.07
C LEU A 567 3.47 51.53 -30.36
N ALA A 568 4.66 51.90 -30.84
CA ALA A 568 5.46 52.99 -30.26
C ALA A 568 4.71 54.33 -30.32
N ALA A 569 4.09 54.66 -31.46
CA ALA A 569 3.28 55.87 -31.58
C ALA A 569 2.05 55.85 -30.69
N TYR A 570 1.35 54.70 -30.60
CA TYR A 570 0.19 54.54 -29.70
C TYR A 570 0.55 54.74 -28.23
N LEU A 571 1.65 54.13 -27.78
CA LEU A 571 2.13 54.31 -26.40
C LEU A 571 2.62 55.76 -26.16
N GLY A 572 3.19 56.41 -27.17
CA GLY A 572 3.56 57.83 -27.15
C GLY A 572 2.37 58.78 -27.04
N ASP A 573 1.20 58.40 -27.57
CA ASP A 573 -0.08 59.12 -27.40
C ASP A 573 -0.75 58.88 -26.04
N GLY A 574 -0.13 58.10 -25.14
CA GLY A 574 -0.64 57.75 -23.84
C GLY A 574 -1.30 56.35 -23.79
N GLY A 575 -1.26 55.57 -24.85
CA GLY A 575 -1.83 54.22 -24.93
C GLY A 575 -3.37 54.19 -24.78
N PRO A 576 -3.96 53.19 -24.09
CA PRO A 576 -5.40 53.06 -23.98
C PRO A 576 -6.15 54.30 -23.43
N PRO A 577 -5.64 55.02 -22.38
CA PRO A 577 -6.26 56.25 -21.92
C PRO A 577 -5.92 57.46 -22.79
N GLY A 578 -5.04 57.32 -23.79
CA GLY A 578 -4.65 58.41 -24.72
C GLY A 578 -5.75 58.87 -25.66
N SER A 579 -5.43 59.84 -26.50
CA SER A 579 -6.40 60.49 -27.37
C SER A 579 -6.94 59.59 -28.51
N LEU A 580 -6.27 58.48 -28.82
CA LEU A 580 -6.71 57.47 -29.78
C LEU A 580 -7.74 56.47 -29.19
N GLY A 581 -7.78 56.33 -27.85
CA GLY A 581 -8.64 55.36 -27.21
C GLY A 581 -8.21 53.93 -27.41
N LEU A 582 -9.14 52.98 -27.37
CA LEU A 582 -8.86 51.54 -27.49
C LEU A 582 -8.59 51.13 -28.95
N PRO A 583 -7.66 50.19 -29.23
CA PRO A 583 -7.47 49.66 -30.57
C PRO A 583 -8.70 48.86 -31.00
N THR A 584 -9.12 49.02 -32.25
CA THR A 584 -10.26 48.36 -32.87
C THR A 584 -9.85 47.41 -33.97
N SER A 585 -8.58 47.46 -34.43
CA SER A 585 -7.96 46.46 -35.32
C SER A 585 -6.57 46.09 -34.85
N SER A 586 -6.09 44.91 -35.25
CA SER A 586 -4.66 44.59 -35.25
C SER A 586 -3.94 45.44 -36.32
N VAL A 587 -2.62 45.56 -36.23
CA VAL A 587 -1.79 46.08 -37.32
C VAL A 587 -1.95 45.13 -38.50
N VAL A 588 -2.30 45.71 -39.65
CA VAL A 588 -2.45 45.04 -40.94
C VAL A 588 -1.43 45.65 -41.91
N THR A 589 -0.71 44.85 -42.68
CA THR A 589 0.15 45.31 -43.74
C THR A 589 -0.69 45.39 -45.02
N GLU A 590 -0.83 46.59 -45.58
CA GLU A 590 -1.53 46.84 -46.82
C GLU A 590 -0.69 46.39 -48.04
N PRO A 591 -1.29 46.23 -49.24
CA PRO A 591 -0.57 45.77 -50.43
C PRO A 591 0.60 46.66 -50.87
N ASP A 592 0.61 47.92 -50.50
CA ASP A 592 1.68 48.88 -50.76
C ASP A 592 2.84 48.82 -49.76
N GLY A 593 2.67 47.99 -48.71
CA GLY A 593 3.68 47.77 -47.68
C GLY A 593 3.49 48.67 -46.44
N ASP A 594 2.48 49.54 -46.46
CA ASP A 594 2.14 50.36 -45.30
C ASP A 594 1.50 49.47 -44.19
N GLU A 595 1.79 49.78 -42.94
CA GLU A 595 1.15 49.14 -41.78
C GLU A 595 0.09 50.05 -41.22
N VAL A 596 -1.13 49.55 -40.99
CA VAL A 596 -2.28 50.32 -40.54
C VAL A 596 -2.93 49.67 -39.32
N ALA A 597 -3.29 50.46 -38.31
CA ALA A 597 -4.17 50.05 -37.23
C ALA A 597 -5.19 51.11 -36.92
N THR A 598 -6.44 50.69 -36.62
CA THR A 598 -7.56 51.56 -36.28
C THR A 598 -7.80 51.55 -34.77
N PHE A 599 -8.25 52.70 -34.26
CA PHE A 599 -8.55 52.95 -32.88
C PHE A 599 -9.95 53.57 -32.74
N GLN A 600 -10.47 53.75 -31.57
CA GLN A 600 -11.78 54.36 -31.31
C GLN A 600 -11.87 55.79 -31.87
N HIS A 601 -10.76 56.54 -31.87
CA HIS A 601 -10.72 57.97 -32.23
C HIS A 601 -9.66 58.30 -33.28
N GLY A 602 -9.38 57.36 -34.22
CA GLY A 602 -8.47 57.61 -35.32
C GLY A 602 -7.78 56.38 -35.84
N THR A 603 -6.92 56.59 -36.80
CA THR A 603 -6.10 55.53 -37.46
C THR A 603 -4.64 55.95 -37.40
N LEU A 604 -3.76 54.99 -37.14
CA LEU A 604 -2.31 55.16 -37.33
C LEU A 604 -1.88 54.36 -38.56
N THR A 605 -1.13 55.04 -39.46
CA THR A 605 -0.51 54.44 -40.63
C THR A 605 1.00 54.67 -40.54
N TYR A 606 1.74 53.58 -40.63
CA TYR A 606 3.21 53.61 -40.75
C TYR A 606 3.64 53.32 -42.17
N VAL A 607 4.33 54.31 -42.79
CA VAL A 607 4.94 54.19 -44.09
C VAL A 607 6.42 53.82 -43.90
N PRO A 608 6.91 52.69 -44.46
CA PRO A 608 8.33 52.32 -44.34
C PRO A 608 9.24 53.43 -44.87
N GLY A 609 10.10 53.95 -43.97
CA GLY A 609 10.98 55.09 -44.24
C GLY A 609 10.34 56.49 -44.13
N GLY A 610 9.01 56.58 -43.98
CA GLY A 610 8.29 57.84 -43.85
C GLY A 610 7.77 58.19 -42.47
N GLY A 611 7.75 57.23 -41.55
CA GLY A 611 7.27 57.42 -40.18
C GLY A 611 5.78 57.09 -39.97
N VAL A 612 5.22 57.43 -38.80
CA VAL A 612 3.82 57.17 -38.44
C VAL A 612 2.99 58.44 -38.57
N THR A 613 1.89 58.33 -39.29
CA THR A 613 0.89 59.40 -39.43
C THR A 613 -0.42 59.03 -38.75
N ARG A 614 -1.15 60.03 -38.28
CA ARG A 614 -2.46 59.87 -37.66
C ARG A 614 -3.53 60.56 -38.54
N THR A 615 -4.63 59.85 -38.76
CA THR A 615 -5.82 60.34 -39.46
C THR A 615 -7.09 60.17 -38.64
#